data_dcb15236a39be735a1030f20fe12401d
#
_entry.id   dcb15236a39be735a1030f20fe12401d
#
_cell.length_a   1.000
_cell.length_b   1.000
_cell.length_c   1.000
_cell.angle_alpha   90.00
_cell.angle_beta   90.00
_cell.angle_gamma   90.00
#
_symmetry.space_group_name_H-M   'P 1'
#
loop_
_entity.id
_entity.type
_entity.pdbx_description
1 polymer ?
#
loop_
_entity_poly.entity_id
_entity_poly.type
_entity_poly.pdbx_seq_one_letter_code
_entity_poly.pdbx_strand_id
1 'polypeptide(L)'
;MKSVKEFKFKDLILHNFALKILAVVLAVIIWVAIVNIDNPSRTTMISGIQVVFLNEDTLGQKGYTYSVQSGSVISISVKAPQSIAESLEASDFYAYADFSELSPESDKAKIYVRCEKSEVVNQIDIVSIRNEYVSLSIDNKLSKDITIESSYTGEPADGYVVGECYVAPDTVTVSGAESVCLLYTSDAADEGLGVDL
;
A
#
# COMPACT_ATOMS: atom_id res chain seq x y z
N MET A 1 -10.62 64.29 54.17
CA MET A 1 -10.29 63.81 52.79
C MET A 1 -9.13 62.85 52.94
N LYS A 2 -9.35 61.57 52.75
CA LYS A 2 -8.32 60.53 52.80
C LYS A 2 -7.54 60.49 51.47
N SER A 3 -6.23 60.76 51.54
CA SER A 3 -5.30 60.67 50.39
C SER A 3 -5.31 59.25 49.82
N VAL A 4 -5.64 59.10 48.54
CA VAL A 4 -5.51 57.88 47.78
C VAL A 4 -4.02 57.67 47.54
N LYS A 5 -3.39 56.67 48.23
CA LYS A 5 -2.02 56.26 47.99
C LYS A 5 -1.90 55.79 46.51
N GLU A 6 -1.13 56.53 45.71
CA GLU A 6 -0.72 56.03 44.40
C GLU A 6 -0.02 54.69 44.54
N PHE A 7 -0.67 53.69 44.03
CA PHE A 7 -0.17 52.30 44.03
C PHE A 7 0.98 52.20 43.00
N LYS A 8 2.22 52.21 43.52
CA LYS A 8 3.40 52.08 42.62
C LYS A 8 3.46 50.67 42.08
N PHE A 9 2.91 50.46 40.91
CA PHE A 9 2.95 49.17 40.16
C PHE A 9 4.37 48.60 40.04
N LYS A 10 5.40 49.46 39.94
CA LYS A 10 6.80 49.05 39.85
C LYS A 10 7.29 48.31 41.11
N ASP A 11 6.93 48.76 42.30
CA ASP A 11 7.34 48.09 43.54
C ASP A 11 6.63 46.76 43.74
N LEU A 12 5.40 46.62 43.25
CA LEU A 12 4.66 45.37 43.25
C LEU A 12 5.30 44.34 42.31
N ILE A 13 5.82 44.77 41.17
CA ILE A 13 6.43 43.85 40.17
C ILE A 13 7.84 43.45 40.60
N LEU A 14 8.66 44.38 41.16
CA LEU A 14 10.04 44.07 41.56
C LEU A 14 10.15 43.40 42.93
N HIS A 15 9.15 43.51 43.78
CA HIS A 15 9.18 42.86 45.09
C HIS A 15 9.05 41.33 44.91
N ASN A 16 10.03 40.59 45.41
CA ASN A 16 10.14 39.12 45.30
C ASN A 16 10.13 38.59 43.86
N PHE A 17 10.85 39.27 42.97
CA PHE A 17 10.95 38.89 41.54
C PHE A 17 11.37 37.42 41.33
N ALA A 18 12.31 36.92 42.14
CA ALA A 18 12.74 35.52 42.10
C ALA A 18 11.60 34.52 42.37
N LEU A 19 10.72 34.84 43.33
CA LEU A 19 9.55 33.98 43.62
C LEU A 19 8.53 34.01 42.49
N LYS A 20 8.40 35.13 41.78
CA LYS A 20 7.49 35.26 40.62
C LYS A 20 7.99 34.44 39.46
N ILE A 21 9.30 34.49 39.17
CA ILE A 21 9.91 33.64 38.14
C ILE A 21 9.72 32.19 38.52
N LEU A 22 9.99 31.80 39.74
CA LEU A 22 9.79 30.43 40.21
C LEU A 22 8.34 29.96 40.02
N ALA A 23 7.36 30.83 40.35
CA ALA A 23 5.95 30.53 40.17
C ALA A 23 5.58 30.33 38.68
N VAL A 24 6.12 31.15 37.77
CA VAL A 24 5.92 30.99 36.30
C VAL A 24 6.54 29.69 35.85
N VAL A 25 7.77 29.37 36.25
CA VAL A 25 8.44 28.11 35.88
C VAL A 25 7.64 26.90 36.35
N LEU A 26 7.17 26.93 37.64
CA LEU A 26 6.32 25.85 38.17
C LEU A 26 4.99 25.74 37.39
N ALA A 27 4.36 26.86 37.06
CA ALA A 27 3.12 26.86 36.27
C ALA A 27 3.33 26.22 34.88
N VAL A 28 4.45 26.52 34.20
CA VAL A 28 4.80 25.92 32.91
C VAL A 28 5.05 24.41 33.08
N ILE A 29 5.77 23.99 34.10
CA ILE A 29 6.03 22.57 34.35
C ILE A 29 4.72 21.83 34.58
N ILE A 30 3.82 22.38 35.44
CA ILE A 30 2.51 21.78 35.71
C ILE A 30 1.67 21.75 34.42
N TRP A 31 1.67 22.80 33.66
CA TRP A 31 0.93 22.86 32.38
C TRP A 31 1.41 21.78 31.41
N VAL A 32 2.73 21.65 31.21
CA VAL A 32 3.32 20.59 30.33
C VAL A 32 2.96 19.19 30.87
N ALA A 33 3.00 18.99 32.20
CA ALA A 33 2.61 17.72 32.80
C ALA A 33 1.13 17.39 32.56
N ILE A 34 0.22 18.36 32.68
CA ILE A 34 -1.22 18.17 32.42
C ILE A 34 -1.47 17.85 30.98
N VAL A 35 -0.86 18.60 30.02
CA VAL A 35 -1.02 18.36 28.60
C VAL A 35 -0.58 16.95 28.20
N ASN A 36 0.52 16.44 28.78
CA ASN A 36 0.98 15.07 28.53
C ASN A 36 0.07 13.99 29.16
N ILE A 37 -0.64 14.31 30.24
CA ILE A 37 -1.60 13.38 30.85
C ILE A 37 -2.91 13.34 30.06
N ASP A 38 -3.38 14.49 29.54
CA ASP A 38 -4.66 14.59 28.83
C ASP A 38 -4.62 14.02 27.42
N ASN A 39 -3.45 14.01 26.76
CA ASN A 39 -3.29 13.48 25.39
C ASN A 39 -2.04 12.59 25.26
N PRO A 40 -2.01 11.43 25.94
CA PRO A 40 -0.85 10.53 25.90
C PRO A 40 -0.66 9.94 24.50
N SER A 41 0.59 9.78 24.10
CA SER A 41 0.91 9.04 22.87
C SER A 41 0.56 7.57 23.02
N ARG A 42 -0.17 7.04 22.05
CA ARG A 42 -0.53 5.61 21.96
C ARG A 42 -0.02 5.00 20.66
N THR A 43 0.26 3.72 20.70
CA THR A 43 0.55 2.94 19.49
C THR A 43 -0.73 2.26 19.04
N THR A 44 -1.17 2.58 17.84
CA THR A 44 -2.38 2.01 17.22
C THR A 44 -1.97 1.22 15.98
N MET A 45 -2.62 0.10 15.74
CA MET A 45 -2.42 -0.70 14.52
C MET A 45 -3.44 -0.28 13.47
N ILE A 46 -2.97 0.08 12.28
CA ILE A 46 -3.79 0.40 11.11
C ILE A 46 -3.59 -0.72 10.12
N SER A 47 -4.69 -1.34 9.71
CA SER A 47 -4.71 -2.50 8.82
C SER A 47 -5.43 -2.18 7.52
N GLY A 48 -5.17 -2.98 6.48
CA GLY A 48 -5.86 -2.84 5.20
C GLY A 48 -5.26 -1.81 4.25
N ILE A 49 -4.00 -1.41 4.47
CA ILE A 49 -3.28 -0.51 3.57
C ILE A 49 -2.86 -1.31 2.34
N GLN A 50 -3.32 -0.91 1.16
CA GLN A 50 -2.94 -1.53 -0.11
C GLN A 50 -1.57 -1.05 -0.55
N VAL A 51 -0.75 -1.97 -1.05
CA VAL A 51 0.58 -1.68 -1.58
C VAL A 51 0.47 -1.42 -3.08
N VAL A 52 0.95 -0.27 -3.52
CA VAL A 52 1.05 0.11 -4.93
C VAL A 52 2.40 -0.35 -5.46
N PHE A 53 2.40 -1.03 -6.60
CA PHE A 53 3.64 -1.45 -7.25
C PHE A 53 4.07 -0.38 -8.25
N LEU A 54 5.31 0.07 -8.12
CA LEU A 54 5.90 1.07 -9.01
C LEU A 54 6.89 0.38 -9.95
N ASN A 55 6.99 0.92 -11.17
CA ASN A 55 7.94 0.47 -12.19
C ASN A 55 7.80 -1.02 -12.58
N GLU A 56 6.57 -1.55 -12.59
CA GLU A 56 6.26 -2.93 -12.96
C GLU A 56 6.78 -3.29 -14.35
N ASP A 57 6.72 -2.33 -15.30
CA ASP A 57 7.16 -2.51 -16.67
C ASP A 57 8.65 -2.86 -16.79
N THR A 58 9.46 -2.53 -15.79
CA THR A 58 10.91 -2.80 -15.78
C THR A 58 11.21 -4.30 -15.85
N LEU A 59 10.42 -5.13 -15.17
CA LEU A 59 10.55 -6.58 -15.24
C LEU A 59 10.14 -7.10 -16.63
N GLY A 60 9.04 -6.57 -17.17
CA GLY A 60 8.57 -6.91 -18.52
C GLY A 60 9.60 -6.59 -19.61
N GLN A 61 10.28 -5.44 -19.52
CA GLN A 61 11.36 -5.04 -20.46
C GLN A 61 12.59 -5.96 -20.36
N LYS A 62 12.85 -6.53 -19.18
CA LYS A 62 13.92 -7.51 -18.96
C LYS A 62 13.53 -8.93 -19.39
N GLY A 63 12.32 -9.14 -19.92
CA GLY A 63 11.82 -10.45 -20.35
C GLY A 63 11.27 -11.32 -19.23
N TYR A 64 10.90 -10.72 -18.10
CA TYR A 64 10.32 -11.43 -16.95
C TYR A 64 8.85 -11.06 -16.76
N THR A 65 8.13 -11.95 -16.11
CA THR A 65 6.79 -11.71 -15.55
C THR A 65 6.81 -12.04 -14.07
N TYR A 66 5.84 -11.54 -13.33
CA TYR A 66 5.78 -11.80 -11.89
C TYR A 66 4.35 -12.10 -11.46
N SER A 67 4.24 -12.79 -10.34
CA SER A 67 2.99 -12.94 -9.60
C SER A 67 3.20 -12.61 -8.13
N VAL A 68 2.24 -11.89 -7.53
CA VAL A 68 2.28 -11.53 -6.12
C VAL A 68 1.75 -12.70 -5.29
N GLN A 69 2.61 -13.26 -4.45
CA GLN A 69 2.24 -14.37 -3.57
C GLN A 69 1.65 -13.87 -2.25
N SER A 70 2.22 -12.80 -1.71
CA SER A 70 1.75 -12.18 -0.46
C SER A 70 2.27 -10.75 -0.31
N GLY A 71 1.66 -9.98 0.59
CA GLY A 71 2.12 -8.62 0.91
C GLY A 71 1.47 -7.52 0.08
N SER A 72 0.40 -7.80 -0.68
CA SER A 72 -0.39 -6.78 -1.39
C SER A 72 -1.20 -5.88 -0.44
N VAL A 73 -1.46 -6.36 0.77
CA VAL A 73 -2.12 -5.60 1.84
C VAL A 73 -1.29 -5.73 3.11
N ILE A 74 -1.04 -4.60 3.77
CA ILE A 74 -0.20 -4.55 4.96
C ILE A 74 -0.93 -3.91 6.14
N SER A 75 -0.32 -4.06 7.30
CA SER A 75 -0.68 -3.36 8.52
C SER A 75 0.55 -2.67 9.10
N ILE A 76 0.35 -1.50 9.66
CA ILE A 76 1.41 -0.71 10.29
C ILE A 76 1.05 -0.42 11.74
N SER A 77 2.07 -0.24 12.58
CA SER A 77 1.92 0.28 13.93
C SER A 77 2.39 1.73 13.94
N VAL A 78 1.49 2.62 14.29
CA VAL A 78 1.72 4.07 14.32
C VAL A 78 1.61 4.55 15.76
N LYS A 79 2.60 5.32 16.20
CA LYS A 79 2.59 6.02 17.48
C LYS A 79 2.15 7.46 17.22
N ALA A 80 1.09 7.88 17.90
CA ALA A 80 0.54 9.22 17.78
C ALA A 80 -0.14 9.63 19.10
N PRO A 81 -0.37 10.94 19.34
CA PRO A 81 -1.28 11.42 20.38
C PRO A 81 -2.66 10.76 20.20
N GLN A 82 -3.33 10.45 21.31
CA GLN A 82 -4.59 9.70 21.28
C GLN A 82 -5.64 10.33 20.37
N SER A 83 -5.78 11.65 20.41
CA SER A 83 -6.75 12.39 19.58
C SER A 83 -6.52 12.21 18.07
N ILE A 84 -5.25 12.07 17.68
CA ILE A 84 -4.86 11.83 16.28
C ILE A 84 -5.02 10.34 15.93
N ALA A 85 -4.55 9.46 16.83
CA ALA A 85 -4.59 8.02 16.61
C ALA A 85 -6.01 7.47 16.34
N GLU A 86 -7.03 8.08 16.95
CA GLU A 86 -8.44 7.72 16.76
C GLU A 86 -9.02 8.19 15.41
N SER A 87 -8.37 9.16 14.76
CA SER A 87 -8.78 9.73 13.46
C SER A 87 -7.99 9.21 12.26
N LEU A 88 -6.99 8.33 12.50
CA LEU A 88 -6.17 7.78 11.42
C LEU A 88 -6.86 6.59 10.76
N GLU A 89 -6.89 6.62 9.44
CA GLU A 89 -7.44 5.56 8.60
C GLU A 89 -6.38 5.00 7.64
N ALA A 90 -6.64 3.84 7.05
CA ALA A 90 -5.75 3.23 6.06
C ALA A 90 -5.50 4.13 4.84
N SER A 91 -6.50 4.93 4.47
CA SER A 91 -6.44 5.90 3.37
C SER A 91 -5.49 7.08 3.62
N ASP A 92 -5.11 7.34 4.88
CA ASP A 92 -4.14 8.39 5.23
C ASP A 92 -2.69 7.98 4.92
N PHE A 93 -2.47 6.69 4.56
CA PHE A 93 -1.15 6.12 4.32
C PHE A 93 -1.01 5.61 2.89
N TYR A 94 0.12 5.94 2.29
CA TYR A 94 0.53 5.43 0.98
C TYR A 94 1.65 4.42 1.16
N ALA A 95 1.38 3.17 0.79
CA ALA A 95 2.36 2.09 0.79
C ALA A 95 2.75 1.76 -0.64
N TYR A 96 4.04 1.60 -0.91
CA TYR A 96 4.53 1.25 -2.24
C TYR A 96 5.74 0.32 -2.18
N ALA A 97 5.89 -0.48 -3.23
CA ALA A 97 7.08 -1.27 -3.51
C ALA A 97 7.59 -0.94 -4.90
N ASP A 98 8.89 -0.62 -5.03
CA ASP A 98 9.51 -0.24 -6.30
C ASP A 98 10.26 -1.43 -6.91
N PHE A 99 9.90 -1.78 -8.14
CA PHE A 99 10.48 -2.91 -8.87
C PHE A 99 11.67 -2.50 -9.77
N SER A 100 12.03 -1.22 -9.80
CA SER A 100 13.15 -0.74 -10.63
C SER A 100 14.48 -1.39 -10.26
N GLU A 101 14.71 -1.61 -8.96
CA GLU A 101 15.92 -2.21 -8.39
C GLU A 101 15.82 -3.73 -8.18
N LEU A 102 14.67 -4.33 -8.55
CA LEU A 102 14.45 -5.75 -8.31
C LEU A 102 15.33 -6.60 -9.22
N SER A 103 16.08 -7.53 -8.60
CA SER A 103 16.81 -8.56 -9.32
C SER A 103 15.85 -9.71 -9.68
N PRO A 104 15.99 -10.35 -10.85
CA PRO A 104 15.19 -11.53 -11.22
C PRO A 104 15.30 -12.71 -10.24
N GLU A 105 16.40 -12.76 -9.48
CA GLU A 105 16.63 -13.79 -8.46
C GLU A 105 15.99 -13.44 -7.10
N SER A 106 15.45 -12.22 -6.98
CA SER A 106 14.85 -11.75 -5.73
C SER A 106 13.38 -12.13 -5.68
N ASP A 107 13.00 -12.91 -4.68
CA ASP A 107 11.62 -13.29 -4.38
C ASP A 107 10.87 -12.25 -3.52
N LYS A 108 11.52 -11.10 -3.20
CA LYS A 108 10.99 -10.12 -2.27
C LYS A 108 11.27 -8.69 -2.71
N ALA A 109 10.24 -7.85 -2.68
CA ALA A 109 10.34 -6.41 -2.84
C ALA A 109 10.06 -5.71 -1.50
N LYS A 110 10.91 -4.75 -1.13
CA LYS A 110 10.74 -3.99 0.12
C LYS A 110 9.57 -3.00 -0.01
N ILE A 111 8.77 -2.92 1.05
CA ILE A 111 7.64 -2.01 1.14
C ILE A 111 8.08 -0.74 1.88
N TYR A 112 7.72 0.40 1.33
CA TYR A 112 7.87 1.72 1.91
C TYR A 112 6.50 2.28 2.22
N VAL A 113 6.37 2.95 3.36
CA VAL A 113 5.12 3.57 3.80
C VAL A 113 5.37 5.02 4.16
N ARG A 114 4.50 5.90 3.73
CA ARG A 114 4.47 7.31 4.12
C ARG A 114 3.06 7.73 4.49
N CYS A 115 2.95 8.71 5.37
CA CYS A 115 1.67 9.37 5.64
C CYS A 115 1.45 10.48 4.61
N GLU A 116 0.27 10.52 4.01
CA GLU A 116 -0.12 11.58 3.07
C GLU A 116 -0.89 12.72 3.73
N LYS A 117 -1.38 12.53 4.96
CA LYS A 117 -2.09 13.55 5.72
C LYS A 117 -1.14 14.58 6.28
N SER A 118 -0.93 15.67 5.55
CA SER A 118 0.05 16.73 5.84
C SER A 118 -0.13 17.38 7.22
N GLU A 119 -1.37 17.44 7.73
CA GLU A 119 -1.70 18.05 9.01
C GLU A 119 -1.12 17.31 10.21
N VAL A 120 -0.93 16.00 10.09
CA VAL A 120 -0.52 15.13 11.21
C VAL A 120 0.83 14.44 10.99
N VAL A 121 1.43 14.54 9.80
CA VAL A 121 2.68 13.85 9.43
C VAL A 121 3.82 14.09 10.44
N ASN A 122 3.92 15.28 11.01
CA ASN A 122 4.94 15.65 11.99
C ASN A 122 4.61 15.20 13.43
N GLN A 123 3.41 14.67 13.65
CA GLN A 123 2.93 14.27 14.98
C GLN A 123 2.78 12.75 15.12
N ILE A 124 3.07 12.01 14.05
CA ILE A 124 2.97 10.56 14.00
C ILE A 124 4.34 9.94 13.74
N ASP A 125 4.52 8.74 14.26
CA ASP A 125 5.73 7.94 14.09
C ASP A 125 5.34 6.54 13.63
N ILE A 126 5.81 6.10 12.46
CA ILE A 126 5.59 4.73 11.98
C ILE A 126 6.61 3.84 12.69
N VAL A 127 6.16 3.11 13.69
CA VAL A 127 7.03 2.30 14.57
C VAL A 127 7.44 1.01 13.87
N SER A 128 6.50 0.36 13.17
CA SER A 128 6.78 -0.90 12.48
C SER A 128 5.79 -1.14 11.34
N ILE A 129 6.25 -1.86 10.34
CA ILE A 129 5.46 -2.35 9.22
C ILE A 129 5.36 -3.87 9.42
N ARG A 130 4.13 -4.39 9.48
CA ARG A 130 3.92 -5.83 9.51
C ARG A 130 3.99 -6.35 8.08
N ASN A 131 4.90 -7.29 7.85
CA ASN A 131 5.30 -7.74 6.51
C ASN A 131 5.97 -6.62 5.72
N GLU A 132 7.25 -6.38 5.99
CA GLU A 132 8.06 -5.33 5.34
C GLU A 132 8.36 -5.62 3.86
N TYR A 133 7.98 -6.80 3.36
CA TYR A 133 8.28 -7.26 2.01
C TYR A 133 7.03 -7.82 1.33
N VAL A 134 6.90 -7.52 0.05
CA VAL A 134 6.03 -8.25 -0.87
C VAL A 134 6.77 -9.49 -1.31
N SER A 135 6.16 -10.67 -1.19
CA SER A 135 6.70 -11.90 -1.76
C SER A 135 6.21 -12.06 -3.20
N LEU A 136 7.15 -12.26 -4.09
CA LEU A 136 6.93 -12.36 -5.54
C LEU A 136 7.41 -13.74 -6.03
N SER A 137 6.77 -14.23 -7.07
CA SER A 137 7.31 -15.28 -7.92
C SER A 137 7.64 -14.66 -9.27
N ILE A 138 8.90 -14.62 -9.62
CA ILE A 138 9.38 -14.07 -10.89
C ILE A 138 9.69 -15.24 -11.80
N ASP A 139 9.23 -15.18 -13.06
CA ASP A 139 9.41 -16.20 -14.08
C ASP A 139 9.76 -15.56 -15.42
N ASN A 140 10.33 -16.34 -16.34
CA ASN A 140 10.55 -15.88 -17.69
C ASN A 140 9.22 -15.60 -18.37
N LYS A 141 9.17 -14.53 -19.15
CA LYS A 141 8.02 -14.21 -19.99
C LYS A 141 8.11 -14.94 -21.30
N LEU A 142 7.20 -15.87 -21.52
CA LEU A 142 7.05 -16.54 -22.81
C LEU A 142 5.88 -15.92 -23.58
N SER A 143 6.06 -15.72 -24.89
CA SER A 143 4.99 -15.26 -25.78
C SER A 143 4.80 -16.30 -26.88
N LYS A 144 3.54 -16.64 -27.17
CA LYS A 144 3.16 -17.62 -28.18
C LYS A 144 2.00 -17.07 -28.99
N ASP A 145 2.10 -17.22 -30.30
CA ASP A 145 1.00 -16.93 -31.21
C ASP A 145 0.06 -18.13 -31.29
N ILE A 146 -1.22 -17.88 -31.02
CA ILE A 146 -2.28 -18.88 -31.02
C ILE A 146 -3.27 -18.53 -32.12
N THR A 147 -3.57 -19.50 -32.99
CA THR A 147 -4.60 -19.37 -34.03
C THR A 147 -5.98 -19.48 -33.36
N ILE A 148 -6.89 -18.59 -33.71
CA ILE A 148 -8.27 -18.62 -33.25
C ILE A 148 -9.09 -19.42 -34.27
N GLU A 149 -9.69 -20.51 -33.82
CA GLU A 149 -10.66 -21.28 -34.60
C GLU A 149 -12.06 -20.94 -34.11
N SER A 150 -12.97 -20.70 -35.07
CA SER A 150 -14.39 -20.52 -34.76
C SER A 150 -15.15 -21.81 -35.01
N SER A 151 -15.97 -22.22 -34.07
CA SER A 151 -16.89 -23.31 -34.25
C SER A 151 -18.32 -22.83 -33.93
N TYR A 152 -19.29 -23.40 -34.60
CA TYR A 152 -20.69 -23.18 -34.29
C TYR A 152 -21.37 -24.51 -33.97
N THR A 153 -22.39 -24.46 -33.12
CA THR A 153 -23.21 -25.63 -32.76
C THR A 153 -24.67 -25.31 -33.07
N GLY A 154 -25.41 -26.27 -33.62
CA GLY A 154 -26.82 -26.16 -33.97
C GLY A 154 -27.07 -26.46 -35.44
N GLU A 155 -28.33 -26.72 -35.78
CA GLU A 155 -28.79 -26.96 -37.14
C GLU A 155 -29.39 -25.65 -37.69
N PRO A 156 -29.08 -25.27 -38.95
CA PRO A 156 -29.70 -24.13 -39.57
C PRO A 156 -31.22 -24.39 -39.80
N ALA A 157 -32.00 -23.32 -39.84
CA ALA A 157 -33.42 -23.43 -40.14
C ALA A 157 -33.62 -23.96 -41.58
N ASP A 158 -34.81 -24.58 -41.81
CA ASP A 158 -35.13 -25.15 -43.12
C ASP A 158 -35.00 -24.12 -44.25
N GLY A 159 -34.23 -24.49 -45.27
CA GLY A 159 -33.90 -23.60 -46.41
C GLY A 159 -32.70 -22.70 -46.26
N TYR A 160 -32.01 -22.77 -45.14
CA TYR A 160 -30.72 -22.03 -44.90
C TYR A 160 -29.55 -22.98 -44.80
N VAL A 161 -28.39 -22.50 -45.19
CA VAL A 161 -27.12 -23.19 -45.02
C VAL A 161 -26.17 -22.27 -44.24
N VAL A 162 -25.33 -22.87 -43.38
CA VAL A 162 -24.31 -22.11 -42.67
C VAL A 162 -23.23 -21.71 -43.67
N GLY A 163 -22.91 -20.42 -43.74
CA GLY A 163 -21.79 -19.90 -44.52
C GLY A 163 -20.45 -20.12 -43.84
N GLU A 164 -19.38 -19.77 -44.55
CA GLU A 164 -18.03 -19.81 -43.97
C GLU A 164 -17.92 -18.78 -42.82
N CYS A 165 -17.35 -19.22 -41.71
CA CYS A 165 -17.13 -18.38 -40.54
C CYS A 165 -15.66 -17.90 -40.58
N TYR A 166 -15.47 -16.58 -40.59
CA TYR A 166 -14.14 -15.98 -40.58
C TYR A 166 -13.92 -15.30 -39.23
N VAL A 167 -12.74 -15.50 -38.66
CA VAL A 167 -12.28 -14.81 -37.46
C VAL A 167 -11.23 -13.79 -37.87
N ALA A 168 -11.36 -12.55 -37.42
CA ALA A 168 -10.39 -11.50 -37.68
C ALA A 168 -10.09 -10.74 -36.34
N PRO A 169 -8.86 -10.74 -35.83
CA PRO A 169 -7.69 -11.45 -36.34
C PRO A 169 -7.79 -12.98 -36.17
N ASP A 170 -7.15 -13.73 -37.06
CA ASP A 170 -7.05 -15.20 -37.03
C ASP A 170 -5.97 -15.70 -36.03
N THR A 171 -5.12 -14.80 -35.56
CA THR A 171 -4.00 -15.10 -34.68
C THR A 171 -3.91 -14.05 -33.58
N VAL A 172 -3.70 -14.50 -32.34
CA VAL A 172 -3.45 -13.63 -31.18
C VAL A 172 -2.16 -14.05 -30.49
N THR A 173 -1.36 -13.06 -30.05
CA THR A 173 -0.18 -13.31 -29.25
C THR A 173 -0.58 -13.34 -27.77
N VAL A 174 -0.41 -14.49 -27.13
CA VAL A 174 -0.60 -14.69 -25.70
C VAL A 174 0.75 -14.71 -25.01
N SER A 175 0.90 -13.95 -23.94
CA SER A 175 2.13 -13.94 -23.15
C SER A 175 1.85 -14.24 -21.68
N GLY A 176 2.74 -14.98 -21.03
CA GLY A 176 2.60 -15.38 -19.64
C GLY A 176 3.90 -15.97 -19.09
N ALA A 177 3.82 -16.47 -17.86
CA ALA A 177 4.92 -17.17 -17.22
C ALA A 177 5.24 -18.48 -17.98
N GLU A 178 6.53 -18.74 -18.23
CA GLU A 178 7.00 -19.92 -18.92
C GLU A 178 6.51 -21.21 -18.24
N SER A 179 6.58 -21.27 -16.91
CA SER A 179 6.10 -22.40 -16.11
C SER A 179 4.62 -22.71 -16.34
N VAL A 180 3.77 -21.69 -16.50
CA VAL A 180 2.34 -21.85 -16.77
C VAL A 180 2.11 -22.28 -18.21
N CYS A 181 2.83 -21.67 -19.17
CA CYS A 181 2.70 -22.03 -20.58
C CYS A 181 3.11 -23.47 -20.86
N LEU A 182 4.13 -24.00 -20.17
CA LEU A 182 4.58 -25.38 -20.32
C LEU A 182 3.59 -26.38 -19.72
N LEU A 183 2.93 -26.03 -18.62
CA LEU A 183 1.93 -26.91 -17.98
C LEU A 183 0.72 -27.13 -18.91
N TYR A 184 0.20 -26.08 -19.52
CA TYR A 184 -0.95 -26.17 -20.41
C TYR A 184 -0.66 -26.90 -21.73
N THR A 185 0.60 -26.90 -22.20
CA THR A 185 0.97 -27.65 -23.41
C THR A 185 1.12 -29.14 -23.15
N SER A 186 1.43 -29.57 -21.93
CA SER A 186 1.50 -30.98 -21.57
C SER A 186 0.11 -31.59 -21.34
N ASP A 187 -0.82 -30.87 -20.68
CA ASP A 187 -2.18 -31.36 -20.47
C ASP A 187 -2.99 -31.47 -21.77
N ALA A 188 -2.83 -30.50 -22.68
CA ALA A 188 -3.50 -30.55 -23.98
C ALA A 188 -3.00 -31.67 -24.90
N ALA A 189 -1.79 -32.19 -24.66
CA ALA A 189 -1.24 -33.32 -25.39
C ALA A 189 -1.74 -34.69 -24.85
N ASP A 190 -2.19 -34.74 -23.61
CA ASP A 190 -2.62 -35.97 -22.96
C ASP A 190 -4.14 -36.25 -23.15
N GLU A 191 -4.94 -35.19 -23.44
CA GLU A 191 -6.38 -35.34 -23.72
C GLU A 191 -6.71 -35.77 -25.18
N GLY A 192 -5.70 -35.95 -26.02
CA GLY A 192 -5.86 -36.27 -27.44
C GLY A 192 -6.01 -37.79 -27.79
N LEU A 193 -6.05 -38.69 -26.81
CA LEU A 193 -6.14 -40.15 -27.03
C LEU A 193 -7.32 -40.79 -26.30
N GLY A 194 -8.52 -40.40 -26.64
CA GLY A 194 -9.74 -41.07 -26.21
C GLY A 194 -10.71 -41.24 -27.37
N VAL A 195 -10.34 -42.01 -28.40
CA VAL A 195 -11.29 -42.53 -29.39
C VAL A 195 -11.63 -43.94 -28.96
N ASP A 196 -12.70 -44.13 -28.20
CA ASP A 196 -13.36 -45.41 -28.04
C ASP A 196 -14.27 -45.64 -29.24
N LEU A 197 -14.04 -46.74 -29.89
CA LEU A 197 -14.80 -47.31 -31.01
C LEU A 197 -16.12 -47.93 -30.48
#